data_cb6cddb35ea8702f39a36c65a0876219
#
_entry.id   cb6cddb35ea8702f39a36c65a0876219
#
_cell.length_a   1.000
_cell.length_b   1.000
_cell.length_c   1.000
_cell.angle_alpha   90.00
_cell.angle_beta   90.00
_cell.angle_gamma   90.00
#
_symmetry.space_group_name_H-M   'P 1'
#
loop_
_entity.id
_entity.type
_entity.pdbx_description
1 polymer ?
#
loop_
_entity_poly.entity_id
_entity_poly.type
_entity_poly.pdbx_seq_one_letter_code
_entity_poly.pdbx_strand_id
1 'polypeptide(L)'
;MDAQLFYEILLGEINAKGADPATGFALLLDSARRTNDSRLYQRAMEIALQARSGDSALQAAQNWRLAQPESREANRYVLQILLALNRVSDSIPALQRELALASPTQKPQLLAAIPSLYGRVGDRALAARVVEEALEKEERDPEIAGDAWAAVGQLRLAAGQTPQALEAAQAGLKLQPGSEAPVRLALQIMSPKTPGAEALVKGYLDRYPQKGEMRIAYARTLLDAQRYAEAQQQLVTVTSNQPELAEAWLILGALQTEENQQPQAQKSLERYLALAGAQAPGEARQRGLSQAYLSLAQLAEKRQDYAAANDWLSKIDSPSLLTTARTRRAAILGAQGKVDEARALLKSLPTGTPSEARTRLMAEVQLLRSQKAYEEAMQLLDTAVQASPDDTDLLYDQAMMAEKLGRFDQMEKLLRDIIAQQPENQNAYNALGYSLAERGVRLDEAHQLVSKALELAPNDPFISDSLGWVEFKRGRLQEAIQILDKAFQTKPDPEIAAHLGEVLWVAGQRSRATAIWRQGLTLGRDNETLQDTMRRFNVKP
;
A
#
# COMPACT_ATOMS: atom_id res chain seq x y z
N MET A 1 2.30 1.46 -60.01
CA MET A 1 2.41 0.06 -59.54
C MET A 1 2.41 -0.81 -60.79
N ASP A 2 3.44 -1.60 -60.95
CA ASP A 2 3.54 -2.57 -62.05
C ASP A 2 2.46 -3.65 -61.87
N ALA A 3 1.85 -4.12 -62.97
CA ALA A 3 0.78 -5.12 -62.95
C ALA A 3 1.22 -6.43 -62.27
N GLN A 4 2.48 -6.82 -62.44
CA GLN A 4 3.06 -7.98 -61.79
C GLN A 4 3.16 -7.81 -60.27
N LEU A 5 3.62 -6.66 -59.80
CA LEU A 5 3.70 -6.33 -58.37
C LEU A 5 2.32 -6.31 -57.72
N PHE A 6 1.31 -5.74 -58.41
CA PHE A 6 -0.06 -5.77 -57.91
C PHE A 6 -0.59 -7.19 -57.74
N TYR A 7 -0.36 -8.04 -58.75
CA TYR A 7 -0.78 -9.43 -58.72
C TYR A 7 -0.12 -10.22 -57.56
N GLU A 8 1.18 -10.03 -57.37
CA GLU A 8 1.92 -10.68 -56.28
C GLU A 8 1.45 -10.24 -54.89
N ILE A 9 1.21 -8.95 -54.69
CA ILE A 9 0.64 -8.42 -53.44
C ILE A 9 -0.77 -8.99 -53.20
N LEU A 10 -1.61 -9.03 -54.23
CA LEU A 10 -2.97 -9.56 -54.13
C LEU A 10 -2.95 -11.07 -53.80
N LEU A 11 -2.11 -11.85 -54.46
CA LEU A 11 -1.92 -13.28 -54.14
C LEU A 11 -1.37 -13.47 -52.72
N GLY A 12 -0.43 -12.61 -52.31
CA GLY A 12 0.12 -12.62 -50.95
C GLY A 12 -0.98 -12.42 -49.92
N GLU A 13 -1.87 -11.46 -50.10
CA GLU A 13 -2.99 -11.20 -49.18
C GLU A 13 -4.05 -12.32 -49.18
N ILE A 14 -4.34 -12.91 -50.36
CA ILE A 14 -5.27 -14.05 -50.45
C ILE A 14 -4.72 -15.24 -49.70
N ASN A 15 -3.45 -15.58 -49.91
CA ASN A 15 -2.80 -16.70 -49.21
C ASN A 15 -2.68 -16.43 -47.71
N ALA A 16 -2.37 -15.21 -47.28
CA ALA A 16 -2.27 -14.81 -45.87
C ALA A 16 -3.59 -15.02 -45.09
N LYS A 17 -4.72 -14.81 -45.75
CA LYS A 17 -6.06 -15.03 -45.17
C LYS A 17 -6.58 -16.46 -45.38
N GLY A 18 -5.94 -17.24 -46.23
CA GLY A 18 -6.30 -18.60 -46.60
C GLY A 18 -5.55 -19.68 -45.76
N ALA A 19 -5.42 -20.85 -46.39
CA ALA A 19 -4.78 -22.01 -45.74
C ALA A 19 -3.25 -22.00 -45.82
N ASP A 20 -2.64 -21.04 -46.53
CA ASP A 20 -1.16 -20.99 -46.71
C ASP A 20 -0.57 -19.61 -46.40
N PRO A 21 -0.52 -19.24 -45.12
CA PRO A 21 0.11 -17.99 -44.68
C PRO A 21 1.61 -17.90 -45.01
N ALA A 22 2.31 -19.05 -45.15
CA ALA A 22 3.74 -19.09 -45.44
C ALA A 22 4.01 -18.56 -46.86
N THR A 23 3.23 -18.99 -47.86
CA THR A 23 3.30 -18.46 -49.23
C THR A 23 2.88 -16.97 -49.27
N GLY A 24 1.85 -16.57 -48.50
CA GLY A 24 1.47 -15.16 -48.33
C GLY A 24 2.61 -14.28 -47.83
N PHE A 25 3.29 -14.74 -46.78
CA PHE A 25 4.49 -14.11 -46.21
C PHE A 25 5.62 -13.96 -47.26
N ALA A 26 5.93 -15.04 -47.96
CA ALA A 26 7.03 -15.06 -48.93
C ALA A 26 6.82 -14.06 -50.07
N LEU A 27 5.61 -14.03 -50.66
CA LEU A 27 5.23 -13.11 -51.72
C LEU A 27 5.29 -11.64 -51.30
N LEU A 28 4.81 -11.33 -50.09
CA LEU A 28 4.84 -9.96 -49.59
C LEU A 28 6.26 -9.52 -49.20
N LEU A 29 7.05 -10.41 -48.63
CA LEU A 29 8.45 -10.12 -48.29
C LEU A 29 9.29 -9.89 -49.56
N ASP A 30 9.06 -10.66 -50.63
CA ASP A 30 9.75 -10.47 -51.90
C ASP A 30 9.34 -9.15 -52.56
N SER A 31 8.05 -8.86 -52.56
CA SER A 31 7.53 -7.56 -53.01
C SER A 31 8.11 -6.39 -52.22
N ALA A 32 8.26 -6.53 -50.89
CA ALA A 32 8.88 -5.54 -50.02
C ALA A 32 10.36 -5.28 -50.37
N ARG A 33 11.13 -6.36 -50.61
CA ARG A 33 12.55 -6.28 -51.01
C ARG A 33 12.74 -5.54 -52.34
N ARG A 34 11.88 -5.77 -53.31
CA ARG A 34 11.96 -5.13 -54.64
C ARG A 34 11.54 -3.67 -54.62
N THR A 35 10.58 -3.32 -53.79
CA THR A 35 10.03 -1.96 -53.73
C THR A 35 10.63 -1.08 -52.65
N ASN A 36 11.29 -1.65 -51.66
CA ASN A 36 11.72 -0.97 -50.44
C ASN A 36 10.58 -0.26 -49.68
N ASP A 37 9.30 -0.71 -49.85
CA ASP A 37 8.17 -0.13 -49.17
C ASP A 37 8.03 -0.68 -47.74
N SER A 38 8.13 0.20 -46.77
CA SER A 38 8.02 -0.13 -45.35
C SER A 38 6.71 -0.83 -45.00
N ARG A 39 5.61 -0.47 -45.64
CA ARG A 39 4.26 -1.05 -45.40
C ARG A 39 4.21 -2.53 -45.77
N LEU A 40 4.94 -2.92 -46.83
CA LEU A 40 5.00 -4.32 -47.25
C LEU A 40 5.84 -5.15 -46.26
N TYR A 41 6.93 -4.61 -45.73
CA TYR A 41 7.70 -5.25 -44.65
C TYR A 41 6.84 -5.43 -43.37
N GLN A 42 6.12 -4.37 -42.95
CA GLN A 42 5.20 -4.46 -41.83
C GLN A 42 4.13 -5.53 -42.06
N ARG A 43 3.54 -5.56 -43.26
CA ARG A 43 2.52 -6.54 -43.59
C ARG A 43 3.04 -7.96 -43.59
N ALA A 44 4.22 -8.19 -44.12
CA ALA A 44 4.87 -9.52 -44.04
C ALA A 44 5.11 -9.94 -42.57
N MET A 45 5.59 -9.03 -41.71
CA MET A 45 5.74 -9.31 -40.29
C MET A 45 4.40 -9.65 -39.62
N GLU A 46 3.32 -8.89 -39.89
CA GLU A 46 2.00 -9.17 -39.33
C GLU A 46 1.52 -10.58 -39.66
N ILE A 47 1.68 -10.99 -40.93
CA ILE A 47 1.30 -12.34 -41.38
C ILE A 47 2.10 -13.40 -40.64
N ALA A 48 3.41 -13.20 -40.53
CA ALA A 48 4.30 -14.13 -39.79
C ALA A 48 3.90 -14.23 -38.31
N LEU A 49 3.58 -13.09 -37.65
CA LEU A 49 3.13 -13.06 -36.26
C LEU A 49 1.77 -13.73 -36.08
N GLN A 50 0.80 -13.49 -37.00
CA GLN A 50 -0.51 -14.15 -36.99
C GLN A 50 -0.36 -15.68 -37.15
N ALA A 51 0.56 -16.10 -38.02
CA ALA A 51 0.91 -17.51 -38.24
C ALA A 51 1.77 -18.09 -37.09
N ARG A 52 2.06 -17.34 -36.03
CA ARG A 52 2.95 -17.71 -34.92
C ARG A 52 4.37 -18.11 -35.36
N SER A 53 4.84 -17.57 -36.48
CA SER A 53 6.19 -17.81 -37.02
C SER A 53 7.10 -16.62 -36.64
N GLY A 54 7.64 -16.65 -35.41
CA GLY A 54 8.47 -15.58 -34.88
C GLY A 54 9.78 -15.40 -35.67
N ASP A 55 10.38 -16.49 -36.16
CA ASP A 55 11.61 -16.43 -36.98
C ASP A 55 11.34 -15.77 -38.35
N SER A 56 10.21 -16.05 -38.99
CA SER A 56 9.80 -15.36 -40.23
C SER A 56 9.56 -13.86 -39.97
N ALA A 57 8.90 -13.51 -38.86
CA ALA A 57 8.72 -12.11 -38.48
C ALA A 57 10.07 -11.40 -38.25
N LEU A 58 11.01 -12.07 -37.59
CA LEU A 58 12.37 -11.56 -37.40
C LEU A 58 13.08 -11.36 -38.75
N GLN A 59 12.95 -12.31 -39.66
CA GLN A 59 13.52 -12.22 -41.01
C GLN A 59 12.98 -10.99 -41.75
N ALA A 60 11.69 -10.75 -41.72
CA ALA A 60 11.08 -9.59 -42.36
C ALA A 60 11.58 -8.26 -41.75
N ALA A 61 11.63 -8.17 -40.42
CA ALA A 61 12.15 -7.00 -39.71
C ALA A 61 13.63 -6.73 -40.01
N GLN A 62 14.45 -7.79 -40.05
CA GLN A 62 15.88 -7.67 -40.40
C GLN A 62 16.06 -7.21 -41.86
N ASN A 63 15.28 -7.74 -42.81
CA ASN A 63 15.32 -7.29 -44.18
C ASN A 63 14.92 -5.82 -44.30
N TRP A 64 13.89 -5.39 -43.60
CA TRP A 64 13.48 -4.00 -43.56
C TRP A 64 14.62 -3.11 -43.01
N ARG A 65 15.22 -3.50 -41.89
CA ARG A 65 16.36 -2.75 -41.32
C ARG A 65 17.56 -2.66 -42.27
N LEU A 66 17.84 -3.73 -43.01
CA LEU A 66 18.91 -3.72 -44.03
C LEU A 66 18.58 -2.80 -45.21
N ALA A 67 17.34 -2.80 -45.68
CA ALA A 67 16.87 -1.96 -46.79
C ALA A 67 16.76 -0.47 -46.40
N GLN A 68 16.42 -0.20 -45.15
CA GLN A 68 16.25 1.16 -44.60
C GLN A 68 17.03 1.32 -43.29
N PRO A 69 18.36 1.49 -43.33
CA PRO A 69 19.21 1.50 -42.13
C PRO A 69 18.89 2.62 -41.13
N GLU A 70 18.32 3.73 -41.57
CA GLU A 70 17.94 4.89 -40.73
C GLU A 70 16.53 4.76 -40.14
N SER A 71 15.80 3.70 -40.48
CA SER A 71 14.47 3.45 -39.94
C SER A 71 14.53 2.96 -38.50
N ARG A 72 14.21 3.84 -37.55
CA ARG A 72 14.06 3.47 -36.12
C ARG A 72 12.95 2.45 -35.93
N GLU A 73 11.89 2.54 -36.72
CA GLU A 73 10.77 1.61 -36.65
C GLU A 73 11.19 0.18 -36.99
N ALA A 74 11.92 -0.01 -38.11
CA ALA A 74 12.46 -1.31 -38.49
C ALA A 74 13.36 -1.90 -37.39
N ASN A 75 14.26 -1.08 -36.85
CA ASN A 75 15.16 -1.51 -35.78
C ASN A 75 14.40 -1.88 -34.48
N ARG A 76 13.36 -1.11 -34.14
CA ARG A 76 12.52 -1.39 -32.97
C ARG A 76 11.78 -2.73 -33.11
N TYR A 77 11.27 -3.05 -34.29
CA TYR A 77 10.66 -4.36 -34.53
C TYR A 77 11.68 -5.50 -34.36
N VAL A 78 12.89 -5.35 -34.89
CA VAL A 78 13.97 -6.34 -34.67
C VAL A 78 14.20 -6.56 -33.18
N LEU A 79 14.37 -5.49 -32.40
CA LEU A 79 14.59 -5.56 -30.97
C LEU A 79 13.43 -6.26 -30.24
N GLN A 80 12.20 -5.85 -30.49
CA GLN A 80 11.02 -6.42 -29.85
C GLN A 80 10.82 -7.90 -30.17
N ILE A 81 11.03 -8.31 -31.42
CA ILE A 81 10.87 -9.71 -31.85
C ILE A 81 11.98 -10.57 -31.22
N LEU A 82 13.23 -10.09 -31.18
CA LEU A 82 14.32 -10.82 -30.52
C LEU A 82 14.02 -11.08 -29.06
N LEU A 83 13.52 -10.08 -28.33
CA LEU A 83 13.12 -10.25 -26.93
C LEU A 83 11.92 -11.19 -26.77
N ALA A 84 10.93 -11.11 -27.67
CA ALA A 84 9.78 -12.02 -27.66
C ALA A 84 10.18 -13.49 -27.94
N LEU A 85 11.21 -13.70 -28.76
CA LEU A 85 11.80 -15.01 -29.03
C LEU A 85 12.78 -15.48 -27.94
N ASN A 86 12.95 -14.72 -26.88
CA ASN A 86 13.96 -14.95 -25.83
C ASN A 86 15.41 -15.03 -26.35
N ARG A 87 15.68 -14.39 -27.51
CA ARG A 87 17.03 -14.27 -28.11
C ARG A 87 17.73 -13.01 -27.57
N VAL A 88 17.89 -12.98 -26.25
CA VAL A 88 18.30 -11.78 -25.51
C VAL A 88 19.68 -11.29 -25.92
N SER A 89 20.66 -12.21 -26.07
CA SER A 89 22.02 -11.84 -26.47
C SER A 89 22.11 -11.25 -27.89
N ASP A 90 21.22 -11.70 -28.80
CA ASP A 90 21.17 -11.19 -30.16
C ASP A 90 20.61 -9.75 -30.24
N SER A 91 20.05 -9.24 -29.15
CA SER A 91 19.47 -7.89 -29.10
C SER A 91 20.49 -6.76 -28.96
N ILE A 92 21.75 -7.04 -28.58
CA ILE A 92 22.79 -6.03 -28.37
C ILE A 92 22.94 -5.08 -29.57
N PRO A 93 23.15 -5.54 -30.81
CA PRO A 93 23.32 -4.63 -31.95
C PRO A 93 22.06 -3.80 -32.27
N ALA A 94 20.88 -4.37 -31.98
CA ALA A 94 19.62 -3.66 -32.19
C ALA A 94 19.42 -2.56 -31.14
N LEU A 95 19.77 -2.81 -29.87
CA LEU A 95 19.72 -1.80 -28.82
C LEU A 95 20.74 -0.70 -29.05
N GLN A 96 21.98 -1.04 -29.41
CA GLN A 96 23.00 -0.06 -29.77
C GLN A 96 22.59 0.83 -30.95
N ARG A 97 21.93 0.24 -31.97
CA ARG A 97 21.42 1.01 -33.11
C ARG A 97 20.28 1.93 -32.72
N GLU A 98 19.37 1.48 -31.82
CA GLU A 98 18.28 2.32 -31.33
C GLU A 98 18.81 3.59 -30.62
N LEU A 99 19.85 3.43 -29.81
CA LEU A 99 20.54 4.53 -29.12
C LEU A 99 21.28 5.44 -30.10
N ALA A 100 21.93 4.88 -31.14
CA ALA A 100 22.62 5.65 -32.16
C ALA A 100 21.67 6.50 -33.02
N LEU A 101 20.47 6.00 -33.31
CA LEU A 101 19.44 6.70 -34.08
C LEU A 101 18.63 7.71 -33.23
N ALA A 102 18.73 7.66 -31.90
CA ALA A 102 18.04 8.59 -31.02
C ALA A 102 18.74 9.95 -30.98
N SER A 103 17.96 11.04 -30.99
CA SER A 103 18.53 12.37 -30.75
C SER A 103 19.02 12.49 -29.31
N PRO A 104 19.96 13.41 -28.99
CA PRO A 104 20.43 13.65 -27.64
C PRO A 104 19.30 13.87 -26.63
N THR A 105 18.24 14.57 -27.03
CA THR A 105 17.07 14.84 -26.17
C THR A 105 16.19 13.62 -25.91
N GLN A 106 16.26 12.62 -26.79
CA GLN A 106 15.47 11.37 -26.67
C GLN A 106 16.21 10.27 -25.90
N LYS A 107 17.54 10.32 -25.85
CA LYS A 107 18.35 9.27 -25.20
C LYS A 107 18.00 9.04 -23.72
N PRO A 108 17.82 10.05 -22.85
CA PRO A 108 17.45 9.82 -21.46
C PRO A 108 16.13 9.08 -21.30
N GLN A 109 15.12 9.42 -22.13
CA GLN A 109 13.82 8.73 -22.11
C GLN A 109 13.93 7.29 -22.59
N LEU A 110 14.76 7.04 -23.60
CA LEU A 110 15.01 5.70 -24.11
C LEU A 110 15.72 4.85 -23.07
N LEU A 111 16.76 5.36 -22.42
CA LEU A 111 17.48 4.68 -21.35
C LEU A 111 16.53 4.34 -20.17
N ALA A 112 15.66 5.27 -19.78
CA ALA A 112 14.68 5.03 -18.75
C ALA A 112 13.64 3.93 -19.11
N ALA A 113 13.38 3.69 -20.41
CA ALA A 113 12.45 2.68 -20.88
C ALA A 113 13.06 1.26 -20.97
N ILE A 114 14.39 1.15 -21.02
CA ILE A 114 15.11 -0.14 -21.18
C ILE A 114 14.73 -1.17 -20.10
N PRO A 115 14.68 -0.83 -18.80
CA PRO A 115 14.32 -1.80 -17.77
C PRO A 115 12.92 -2.41 -17.98
N SER A 116 11.95 -1.63 -18.42
CA SER A 116 10.61 -2.13 -18.75
C SER A 116 10.61 -3.01 -19.99
N LEU A 117 11.41 -2.66 -21.01
CA LEU A 117 11.53 -3.43 -22.25
C LEU A 117 12.09 -4.83 -21.99
N TYR A 118 13.13 -4.94 -21.16
CA TYR A 118 13.77 -6.20 -20.79
C TYR A 118 13.12 -6.90 -19.58
N GLY A 119 12.18 -6.26 -18.91
CA GLY A 119 11.55 -6.77 -17.69
C GLY A 119 10.74 -8.06 -17.85
N ARG A 120 10.39 -8.41 -19.11
CA ARG A 120 9.67 -9.64 -19.45
C ARG A 120 10.59 -10.83 -19.74
N VAL A 121 11.90 -10.61 -19.82
CA VAL A 121 12.89 -11.66 -20.05
C VAL A 121 12.96 -12.56 -18.80
N GLY A 122 12.88 -13.88 -19.00
CA GLY A 122 12.90 -14.84 -17.91
C GLY A 122 14.23 -14.87 -17.15
N ASP A 123 15.36 -14.85 -17.88
CA ASP A 123 16.70 -14.71 -17.28
C ASP A 123 17.06 -13.23 -17.08
N ARG A 124 16.71 -12.72 -15.90
CA ARG A 124 16.96 -11.34 -15.52
C ARG A 124 18.45 -11.00 -15.41
N ALA A 125 19.26 -11.98 -15.01
CA ALA A 125 20.71 -11.79 -14.89
C ALA A 125 21.36 -11.67 -16.28
N LEU A 126 20.89 -12.46 -17.25
CA LEU A 126 21.31 -12.33 -18.64
C LEU A 126 20.87 -10.98 -19.21
N ALA A 127 19.63 -10.55 -18.96
CA ALA A 127 19.13 -9.26 -19.42
C ALA A 127 19.98 -8.09 -18.92
N ALA A 128 20.37 -8.09 -17.64
CA ALA A 128 21.24 -7.07 -17.07
C ALA A 128 22.61 -7.03 -17.76
N ARG A 129 23.25 -8.20 -17.98
CA ARG A 129 24.56 -8.26 -18.66
C ARG A 129 24.50 -7.80 -20.12
N VAL A 130 23.47 -8.21 -20.85
CA VAL A 130 23.26 -7.83 -22.25
C VAL A 130 23.06 -6.33 -22.40
N VAL A 131 22.29 -5.72 -21.50
CA VAL A 131 22.08 -4.29 -21.52
C VAL A 131 23.33 -3.53 -21.12
N GLU A 132 24.06 -3.97 -20.11
CA GLU A 132 25.36 -3.37 -19.73
C GLU A 132 26.35 -3.39 -20.89
N GLU A 133 26.51 -4.52 -21.58
CA GLU A 133 27.34 -4.62 -22.78
C GLU A 133 26.87 -3.68 -23.90
N ALA A 134 25.56 -3.58 -24.10
CA ALA A 134 24.99 -2.70 -25.11
C ALA A 134 25.20 -1.22 -24.80
N LEU A 135 25.22 -0.83 -23.51
CA LEU A 135 25.33 0.57 -23.05
C LEU A 135 26.76 1.01 -22.75
N GLU A 136 27.80 0.21 -23.00
CA GLU A 136 29.20 0.51 -22.65
C GLU A 136 29.64 1.91 -23.11
N LYS A 137 29.12 2.39 -24.24
CA LYS A 137 29.44 3.74 -24.76
C LYS A 137 28.72 4.83 -23.98
N GLU A 138 27.43 4.64 -23.71
CA GLU A 138 26.55 5.56 -22.99
C GLU A 138 26.97 5.68 -21.52
N GLU A 139 27.45 4.61 -20.91
CA GLU A 139 27.98 4.57 -19.55
C GLU A 139 29.22 5.45 -19.35
N ARG A 140 29.95 5.74 -20.43
CA ARG A 140 31.14 6.60 -20.41
C ARG A 140 30.86 8.04 -20.83
N ASP A 141 29.69 8.34 -21.33
CA ASP A 141 29.28 9.67 -21.77
C ASP A 141 28.83 10.53 -20.58
N PRO A 142 29.54 11.59 -20.19
CA PRO A 142 29.19 12.39 -19.01
C PRO A 142 27.83 13.07 -19.06
N GLU A 143 27.21 13.18 -20.24
CA GLU A 143 25.91 13.81 -20.38
C GLU A 143 24.74 12.84 -20.06
N ILE A 144 24.95 11.53 -20.21
CA ILE A 144 23.91 10.50 -20.07
C ILE A 144 24.33 9.29 -19.22
N ALA A 145 25.57 9.26 -18.72
CA ALA A 145 26.10 8.15 -17.93
C ALA A 145 25.22 7.80 -16.72
N GLY A 146 24.64 8.80 -16.06
CA GLY A 146 23.74 8.59 -14.94
C GLY A 146 22.49 7.78 -15.33
N ASP A 147 21.88 8.12 -16.46
CA ASP A 147 20.71 7.41 -16.96
C ASP A 147 21.06 5.99 -17.45
N ALA A 148 22.21 5.82 -18.11
CA ALA A 148 22.70 4.52 -18.56
C ALA A 148 22.97 3.58 -17.39
N TRP A 149 23.76 4.01 -16.42
CA TRP A 149 24.05 3.23 -15.21
C TRP A 149 22.79 2.95 -14.38
N ALA A 150 21.84 3.89 -14.32
CA ALA A 150 20.57 3.64 -13.64
C ALA A 150 19.74 2.56 -14.33
N ALA A 151 19.73 2.52 -15.68
CA ALA A 151 19.04 1.46 -16.43
C ALA A 151 19.65 0.07 -16.16
N VAL A 152 20.97 -0.05 -16.18
CA VAL A 152 21.69 -1.29 -15.82
C VAL A 152 21.41 -1.67 -14.36
N GLY A 153 21.51 -0.72 -13.45
CA GLY A 153 21.29 -0.95 -12.02
C GLY A 153 19.87 -1.42 -11.70
N GLN A 154 18.86 -0.89 -12.39
CA GLN A 154 17.46 -1.37 -12.23
C GLN A 154 17.29 -2.84 -12.69
N LEU A 155 17.94 -3.24 -13.78
CA LEU A 155 17.92 -4.66 -14.22
C LEU A 155 18.68 -5.56 -13.26
N ARG A 156 19.82 -5.11 -12.72
CA ARG A 156 20.56 -5.84 -11.68
C ARG A 156 19.73 -6.00 -10.41
N LEU A 157 19.01 -4.95 -10.00
CA LEU A 157 18.09 -5.00 -8.86
C LEU A 157 16.96 -6.00 -9.11
N ALA A 158 16.37 -6.00 -10.30
CA ALA A 158 15.34 -6.95 -10.71
C ALA A 158 15.86 -8.40 -10.75
N ALA A 159 17.17 -8.59 -10.97
CA ALA A 159 17.86 -9.88 -10.91
C ALA A 159 18.28 -10.28 -9.48
N GLY A 160 17.94 -9.49 -8.45
CA GLY A 160 18.34 -9.73 -7.05
C GLY A 160 19.80 -9.38 -6.75
N GLN A 161 20.51 -8.74 -7.67
CA GLN A 161 21.91 -8.34 -7.57
C GLN A 161 22.03 -6.95 -6.92
N THR A 162 21.53 -6.81 -5.69
CA THR A 162 21.46 -5.53 -4.98
C THR A 162 22.83 -4.83 -4.81
N PRO A 163 23.94 -5.52 -4.48
CA PRO A 163 25.25 -4.86 -4.40
C PRO A 163 25.67 -4.24 -5.73
N GLN A 164 25.53 -4.96 -6.85
CA GLN A 164 25.88 -4.48 -8.17
C GLN A 164 24.98 -3.33 -8.64
N ALA A 165 23.70 -3.35 -8.24
CA ALA A 165 22.78 -2.24 -8.50
C ALA A 165 23.23 -0.96 -7.75
N LEU A 166 23.75 -1.09 -6.53
CA LEU A 166 24.33 0.04 -5.79
C LEU A 166 25.62 0.54 -6.44
N GLU A 167 26.50 -0.35 -6.88
CA GLU A 167 27.71 0.01 -7.62
C GLU A 167 27.38 0.79 -8.90
N ALA A 168 26.35 0.36 -9.64
CA ALA A 168 25.86 1.07 -10.81
C ALA A 168 25.36 2.49 -10.46
N ALA A 169 24.61 2.65 -9.39
CA ALA A 169 24.17 3.97 -8.93
C ALA A 169 25.35 4.88 -8.57
N GLN A 170 26.37 4.34 -7.91
CA GLN A 170 27.61 5.06 -7.56
C GLN A 170 28.41 5.47 -8.81
N ALA A 171 28.54 4.55 -9.78
CA ALA A 171 29.25 4.82 -11.04
C ALA A 171 28.56 5.93 -11.84
N GLY A 172 27.23 5.88 -11.95
CA GLY A 172 26.45 6.89 -12.63
C GLY A 172 26.60 8.27 -12.00
N LEU A 173 26.51 8.40 -10.67
CA LEU A 173 26.71 9.68 -9.99
C LEU A 173 28.15 10.18 -10.01
N LYS A 174 29.12 9.29 -10.09
CA LYS A 174 30.53 9.67 -10.22
C LYS A 174 30.79 10.38 -11.56
N LEU A 175 30.19 9.92 -12.65
CA LEU A 175 30.36 10.47 -13.99
C LEU A 175 29.40 11.61 -14.26
N GLN A 176 28.15 11.53 -13.77
CA GLN A 176 27.14 12.57 -13.94
C GLN A 176 26.56 12.97 -12.58
N PRO A 177 27.26 13.80 -11.79
CA PRO A 177 26.88 14.12 -10.40
C PRO A 177 25.51 14.77 -10.23
N GLY A 178 24.97 15.40 -11.27
CA GLY A 178 23.65 16.06 -11.25
C GLY A 178 22.47 15.15 -11.67
N SER A 179 22.73 13.92 -12.11
CA SER A 179 21.67 13.00 -12.54
C SER A 179 20.82 12.52 -11.37
N GLU A 180 19.50 12.56 -11.54
CA GLU A 180 18.54 12.04 -10.55
C GLU A 180 18.28 10.53 -10.69
N ALA A 181 18.55 9.95 -11.86
CA ALA A 181 18.22 8.55 -12.12
C ALA A 181 18.97 7.58 -11.19
N PRO A 182 20.29 7.71 -10.94
CA PRO A 182 20.99 6.89 -9.96
C PRO A 182 20.50 7.10 -8.51
N VAL A 183 20.05 8.32 -8.17
CA VAL A 183 19.52 8.61 -6.82
C VAL A 183 18.18 7.91 -6.61
N ARG A 184 17.32 7.91 -7.64
CA ARG A 184 16.06 7.15 -7.62
C ARG A 184 16.31 5.64 -7.47
N LEU A 185 17.34 5.12 -8.14
CA LEU A 185 17.75 3.72 -7.96
C LEU A 185 18.24 3.49 -6.52
N ALA A 186 19.04 4.38 -5.95
CA ALA A 186 19.52 4.28 -4.58
C ALA A 186 18.35 4.29 -3.57
N LEU A 187 17.32 5.11 -3.77
CA LEU A 187 16.09 5.10 -2.95
C LEU A 187 15.37 3.75 -2.98
N GLN A 188 15.30 3.09 -4.14
CA GLN A 188 14.70 1.76 -4.28
C GLN A 188 15.50 0.67 -3.55
N ILE A 189 16.82 0.82 -3.48
CA ILE A 189 17.73 -0.13 -2.83
C ILE A 189 17.81 0.13 -1.31
N MET A 190 17.43 1.31 -0.86
CA MET A 190 17.63 1.77 0.51
C MET A 190 16.99 0.82 1.54
N SER A 191 17.82 0.28 2.44
CA SER A 191 17.41 -0.59 3.53
C SER A 191 18.49 -0.60 4.62
N PRO A 192 18.21 -1.12 5.82
CA PRO A 192 19.24 -1.30 6.86
C PRO A 192 20.42 -2.16 6.41
N LYS A 193 20.22 -3.04 5.41
CA LYS A 193 21.28 -3.92 4.86
C LYS A 193 22.13 -3.24 3.77
N THR A 194 21.73 -2.07 3.30
CA THR A 194 22.40 -1.31 2.22
C THR A 194 22.66 0.15 2.62
N PRO A 195 23.43 0.41 3.70
CA PRO A 195 23.63 1.77 4.21
C PRO A 195 24.32 2.71 3.19
N GLY A 196 25.07 2.16 2.25
CA GLY A 196 25.69 2.93 1.15
C GLY A 196 24.68 3.58 0.22
N ALA A 197 23.49 3.02 0.06
CA ALA A 197 22.44 3.61 -0.76
C ALA A 197 21.92 4.91 -0.13
N GLU A 198 21.66 4.91 1.19
CA GLU A 198 21.23 6.11 1.89
C GLU A 198 22.31 7.20 1.92
N ALA A 199 23.59 6.81 2.12
CA ALA A 199 24.70 7.75 2.07
C ALA A 199 24.79 8.47 0.72
N LEU A 200 24.52 7.76 -0.38
CA LEU A 200 24.49 8.30 -1.72
C LEU A 200 23.36 9.31 -1.90
N VAL A 201 22.14 9.00 -1.41
CA VAL A 201 20.98 9.91 -1.45
C VAL A 201 21.27 11.18 -0.65
N LYS A 202 21.77 11.05 0.59
CA LYS A 202 22.13 12.18 1.45
C LYS A 202 23.19 13.08 0.79
N GLY A 203 24.27 12.48 0.30
CA GLY A 203 25.34 13.22 -0.37
C GLY A 203 24.87 13.99 -1.62
N TYR A 204 23.91 13.41 -2.37
CA TYR A 204 23.29 14.12 -3.49
C TYR A 204 22.44 15.30 -3.02
N LEU A 205 21.58 15.11 -2.01
CA LEU A 205 20.71 16.15 -1.50
C LEU A 205 21.46 17.28 -0.78
N ASP A 206 22.62 17.00 -0.20
CA ASP A 206 23.50 18.02 0.37
C ASP A 206 24.15 18.87 -0.71
N ARG A 207 24.55 18.24 -1.82
CA ARG A 207 25.15 18.93 -2.97
C ARG A 207 24.12 19.73 -3.79
N TYR A 208 22.89 19.26 -3.84
CA TYR A 208 21.80 19.85 -4.63
C TYR A 208 20.56 20.15 -3.75
N PRO A 209 20.66 21.10 -2.81
CA PRO A 209 19.59 21.38 -1.85
C PRO A 209 18.28 21.86 -2.49
N GLN A 210 18.35 22.37 -3.74
CA GLN A 210 17.20 22.83 -4.53
C GLN A 210 16.39 21.66 -5.16
N LYS A 211 16.81 20.41 -5.01
CA LYS A 211 16.10 19.24 -5.54
C LYS A 211 14.99 18.79 -4.57
N GLY A 212 13.97 19.64 -4.38
CA GLY A 212 12.88 19.41 -3.43
C GLY A 212 12.09 18.13 -3.71
N GLU A 213 11.78 17.85 -4.98
CA GLU A 213 11.06 16.60 -5.35
C GLU A 213 11.85 15.35 -4.98
N MET A 214 13.17 15.36 -5.15
CA MET A 214 14.01 14.23 -4.73
C MET A 214 14.04 14.09 -3.20
N ARG A 215 14.03 15.20 -2.48
CA ARG A 215 13.97 15.20 -1.01
C ARG A 215 12.61 14.70 -0.52
N ILE A 216 11.52 15.02 -1.23
CA ILE A 216 10.18 14.43 -0.96
C ILE A 216 10.20 12.91 -1.18
N ALA A 217 10.81 12.44 -2.27
CA ALA A 217 10.95 11.01 -2.53
C ALA A 217 11.75 10.30 -1.42
N TYR A 218 12.83 10.92 -0.93
CA TYR A 218 13.59 10.41 0.21
C TYR A 218 12.74 10.39 1.50
N ALA A 219 11.98 11.45 1.76
CA ALA A 219 11.08 11.48 2.91
C ALA A 219 10.02 10.36 2.87
N ARG A 220 9.48 10.05 1.69
CA ARG A 220 8.55 8.91 1.51
C ARG A 220 9.23 7.58 1.83
N THR A 221 10.44 7.35 1.34
CA THR A 221 11.20 6.13 1.67
C THR A 221 11.46 6.01 3.18
N LEU A 222 11.71 7.13 3.86
CA LEU A 222 11.84 7.15 5.33
C LEU A 222 10.52 6.84 6.04
N LEU A 223 9.38 7.33 5.53
CA LEU A 223 8.05 7.00 6.05
C LEU A 223 7.75 5.50 5.91
N ASP A 224 8.04 4.92 4.74
CA ASP A 224 7.87 3.47 4.50
C ASP A 224 8.75 2.63 5.45
N ALA A 225 9.91 3.15 5.82
CA ALA A 225 10.81 2.56 6.82
C ALA A 225 10.45 2.92 8.27
N GLN A 226 9.32 3.60 8.52
CA GLN A 226 8.84 4.06 9.83
C GLN A 226 9.81 5.02 10.56
N ARG A 227 10.69 5.70 9.82
CA ARG A 227 11.63 6.70 10.33
C ARG A 227 11.00 8.09 10.31
N TYR A 228 9.93 8.25 11.08
CA TYR A 228 9.03 9.41 11.02
C TYR A 228 9.72 10.74 11.33
N ALA A 229 10.56 10.80 12.37
CA ALA A 229 11.27 12.02 12.74
C ALA A 229 12.22 12.52 11.64
N GLU A 230 12.92 11.61 10.97
CA GLU A 230 13.83 11.96 9.88
C GLU A 230 13.04 12.39 8.63
N ALA A 231 11.93 11.71 8.33
CA ALA A 231 11.03 12.11 7.25
C ALA A 231 10.50 13.53 7.47
N GLN A 232 10.05 13.84 8.68
CA GLN A 232 9.57 15.18 9.05
C GLN A 232 10.65 16.24 8.84
N GLN A 233 11.89 15.96 9.24
CA GLN A 233 13.01 16.88 9.05
C GLN A 233 13.25 17.18 7.55
N GLN A 234 13.20 16.16 6.68
CA GLN A 234 13.33 16.36 5.24
C GLN A 234 12.19 17.21 4.69
N LEU A 235 10.94 16.93 5.08
CA LEU A 235 9.77 17.69 4.64
C LEU A 235 9.79 19.14 5.12
N VAL A 236 10.20 19.40 6.37
CA VAL A 236 10.39 20.76 6.89
C VAL A 236 11.44 21.50 6.07
N THR A 237 12.53 20.84 5.69
CA THR A 237 13.56 21.46 4.83
C THR A 237 12.98 21.84 3.47
N VAL A 238 12.16 20.97 2.85
CA VAL A 238 11.50 21.29 1.57
C VAL A 238 10.54 22.46 1.73
N THR A 239 9.64 22.41 2.71
CA THR A 239 8.61 23.47 2.90
C THR A 239 9.20 24.83 3.26
N SER A 240 10.43 24.85 3.82
CA SER A 240 11.15 26.08 4.11
C SER A 240 11.85 26.65 2.87
N ASN A 241 12.48 25.81 2.06
CA ASN A 241 13.27 26.23 0.91
C ASN A 241 12.44 26.40 -0.37
N GLN A 242 11.37 25.64 -0.53
CA GLN A 242 10.50 25.59 -1.70
C GLN A 242 9.03 25.54 -1.24
N PRO A 243 8.52 26.63 -0.65
CA PRO A 243 7.17 26.66 -0.06
C PRO A 243 6.02 26.52 -1.08
N GLU A 244 6.33 26.54 -2.38
CA GLU A 244 5.39 26.30 -3.49
C GLU A 244 5.14 24.81 -3.76
N LEU A 245 5.97 23.90 -3.25
CA LEU A 245 5.79 22.46 -3.44
C LEU A 245 4.66 21.93 -2.56
N ALA A 246 3.46 21.94 -3.11
CA ALA A 246 2.24 21.56 -2.39
C ALA A 246 2.31 20.17 -1.76
N GLU A 247 2.90 19.21 -2.48
CA GLU A 247 3.02 17.83 -2.03
C GLU A 247 3.76 17.68 -0.69
N ALA A 248 4.82 18.47 -0.48
CA ALA A 248 5.56 18.45 0.77
C ALA A 248 4.69 18.88 1.97
N TRP A 249 3.83 19.87 1.77
CA TRP A 249 2.90 20.34 2.80
C TRP A 249 1.83 19.29 3.13
N LEU A 250 1.33 18.58 2.13
CA LEU A 250 0.36 17.51 2.34
C LEU A 250 0.94 16.37 3.18
N ILE A 251 2.12 15.87 2.79
CA ILE A 251 2.78 14.77 3.48
C ILE A 251 3.17 15.19 4.91
N LEU A 252 3.74 16.40 5.05
CA LEU A 252 4.10 16.94 6.36
C LEU A 252 2.87 17.09 7.28
N GLY A 253 1.77 17.65 6.75
CA GLY A 253 0.54 17.82 7.51
C GLY A 253 -0.10 16.49 7.94
N ALA A 254 -0.08 15.49 7.07
CA ALA A 254 -0.55 14.14 7.40
C ALA A 254 0.30 13.50 8.51
N LEU A 255 1.64 13.55 8.38
CA LEU A 255 2.55 13.03 9.39
C LEU A 255 2.37 13.73 10.75
N GLN A 256 2.28 15.06 10.77
CA GLN A 256 2.04 15.84 11.99
C GLN A 256 0.68 15.52 12.64
N THR A 257 -0.33 15.13 11.83
CA THR A 257 -1.64 14.69 12.34
C THR A 257 -1.53 13.36 13.10
N GLU A 258 -0.79 12.41 12.55
CA GLU A 258 -0.55 11.11 13.19
C GLU A 258 0.30 11.26 14.47
N GLU A 259 1.32 12.13 14.45
CA GLU A 259 2.16 12.44 15.60
C GLU A 259 1.49 13.38 16.64
N ASN A 260 0.21 13.69 16.47
CA ASN A 260 -0.57 14.56 17.35
C ASN A 260 -0.04 15.99 17.50
N GLN A 261 0.71 16.49 16.52
CA GLN A 261 1.22 17.87 16.45
C GLN A 261 0.16 18.81 15.86
N GLN A 262 -1.00 18.93 16.54
CA GLN A 262 -2.21 19.52 15.98
C GLN A 262 -2.06 20.94 15.37
N PRO A 263 -1.41 21.93 16.02
CA PRO A 263 -1.27 23.27 15.43
C PRO A 263 -0.42 23.29 14.17
N GLN A 264 0.66 22.51 14.15
CA GLN A 264 1.55 22.40 13.01
C GLN A 264 0.87 21.69 11.84
N ALA A 265 0.17 20.58 12.14
CA ALA A 265 -0.59 19.81 11.15
C ALA A 265 -1.64 20.69 10.46
N GLN A 266 -2.41 21.45 11.23
CA GLN A 266 -3.42 22.35 10.68
C GLN A 266 -2.80 23.37 9.74
N LYS A 267 -1.72 24.05 10.16
CA LYS A 267 -1.00 25.03 9.33
C LYS A 267 -0.48 24.42 8.02
N SER A 268 0.11 23.23 8.10
CA SER A 268 0.64 22.54 6.92
C SER A 268 -0.48 22.16 5.93
N LEU A 269 -1.59 21.61 6.42
CA LEU A 269 -2.73 21.24 5.59
C LEU A 269 -3.44 22.45 4.98
N GLU A 270 -3.62 23.55 5.73
CA GLU A 270 -4.18 24.80 5.21
C GLU A 270 -3.30 25.40 4.12
N ARG A 271 -1.97 25.34 4.29
CA ARG A 271 -1.02 25.77 3.25
C ARG A 271 -1.15 24.90 2.00
N TYR A 272 -1.26 23.58 2.17
CA TYR A 272 -1.54 22.69 1.04
C TYR A 272 -2.84 23.08 0.30
N LEU A 273 -3.94 23.29 1.02
CA LEU A 273 -5.22 23.67 0.41
C LEU A 273 -5.11 24.96 -0.41
N ALA A 274 -4.39 25.96 0.12
CA ALA A 274 -4.16 27.22 -0.59
C ALA A 274 -3.40 27.01 -1.91
N LEU A 275 -2.35 26.16 -1.90
CA LEU A 275 -1.56 25.85 -3.10
C LEU A 275 -2.35 24.99 -4.10
N ALA A 276 -3.05 23.97 -3.61
CA ALA A 276 -3.86 23.10 -4.44
C ALA A 276 -5.03 23.84 -5.11
N GLY A 277 -5.56 24.91 -4.47
CA GLY A 277 -6.57 25.76 -5.06
C GLY A 277 -6.16 26.42 -6.37
N ALA A 278 -4.87 26.72 -6.52
CA ALA A 278 -4.30 27.35 -7.73
C ALA A 278 -3.90 26.34 -8.83
N GLN A 279 -3.91 25.03 -8.54
CA GLN A 279 -3.55 24.00 -9.51
C GLN A 279 -4.70 23.70 -10.47
N ALA A 280 -4.36 23.24 -11.69
CA ALA A 280 -5.35 22.77 -12.62
C ALA A 280 -6.16 21.57 -12.07
N PRO A 281 -7.45 21.45 -12.39
CA PRO A 281 -8.25 20.29 -12.02
C PRO A 281 -7.66 18.99 -12.58
N GLY A 282 -7.68 17.93 -11.76
CA GLY A 282 -7.17 16.61 -12.15
C GLY A 282 -7.25 15.62 -11.00
N GLU A 283 -7.13 14.34 -11.31
CA GLU A 283 -7.24 13.25 -10.31
C GLU A 283 -6.22 13.37 -9.16
N ALA A 284 -4.98 13.76 -9.46
CA ALA A 284 -3.94 13.91 -8.44
C ALA A 284 -4.31 15.01 -7.43
N ARG A 285 -4.80 16.17 -7.92
CA ARG A 285 -5.30 17.25 -7.08
C ARG A 285 -6.50 16.79 -6.24
N GLN A 286 -7.47 16.12 -6.84
CA GLN A 286 -8.67 15.63 -6.15
C GLN A 286 -8.31 14.65 -5.02
N ARG A 287 -7.40 13.70 -5.29
CA ARG A 287 -6.89 12.77 -4.27
C ARG A 287 -6.20 13.51 -3.12
N GLY A 288 -5.32 14.45 -3.44
CA GLY A 288 -4.61 15.22 -2.42
C GLY A 288 -5.55 16.10 -1.57
N LEU A 289 -6.54 16.76 -2.17
CA LEU A 289 -7.56 17.51 -1.45
C LEU A 289 -8.35 16.61 -0.50
N SER A 290 -8.78 15.44 -0.98
CA SER A 290 -9.53 14.48 -0.16
C SER A 290 -8.71 13.97 1.02
N GLN A 291 -7.41 13.73 0.82
CA GLN A 291 -6.50 13.36 1.90
C GLN A 291 -6.34 14.50 2.94
N ALA A 292 -6.17 15.74 2.48
CA ALA A 292 -6.07 16.90 3.37
C ALA A 292 -7.36 17.09 4.18
N TYR A 293 -8.53 16.95 3.57
CA TYR A 293 -9.81 17.03 4.26
C TYR A 293 -9.97 15.92 5.31
N LEU A 294 -9.53 14.68 5.01
CA LEU A 294 -9.53 13.61 6.01
C LEU A 294 -8.66 13.94 7.22
N SER A 295 -7.44 14.42 7.00
CA SER A 295 -6.55 14.81 8.10
C SER A 295 -7.09 15.99 8.91
N LEU A 296 -7.67 17.01 8.27
CA LEU A 296 -8.30 18.13 8.96
C LEU A 296 -9.54 17.70 9.75
N ALA A 297 -10.33 16.77 9.22
CA ALA A 297 -11.45 16.18 9.96
C ALA A 297 -10.96 15.43 11.21
N GLN A 298 -9.88 14.65 11.09
CA GLN A 298 -9.28 13.96 12.22
C GLN A 298 -8.79 14.91 13.32
N LEU A 299 -8.17 16.04 12.94
CA LEU A 299 -7.78 17.08 13.89
C LEU A 299 -8.98 17.70 14.59
N ALA A 300 -10.07 17.95 13.85
CA ALA A 300 -11.30 18.49 14.41
C ALA A 300 -11.99 17.50 15.37
N GLU A 301 -12.04 16.22 15.04
CA GLU A 301 -12.56 15.15 15.91
C GLU A 301 -11.77 15.04 17.21
N LYS A 302 -10.42 15.06 17.14
CA LYS A 302 -9.56 15.04 18.35
C LYS A 302 -9.84 16.24 19.28
N ARG A 303 -10.31 17.36 18.74
CA ARG A 303 -10.74 18.55 19.51
C ARG A 303 -12.22 18.52 19.88
N GLN A 304 -12.93 17.45 19.55
CA GLN A 304 -14.38 17.32 19.70
C GLN A 304 -15.18 18.39 18.92
N ASP A 305 -14.57 19.03 17.92
CA ASP A 305 -15.24 19.94 17.00
C ASP A 305 -15.90 19.15 15.87
N TYR A 306 -16.99 18.47 16.22
CA TYR A 306 -17.74 17.63 15.29
C TYR A 306 -18.37 18.40 14.12
N ALA A 307 -18.65 19.69 14.30
CA ALA A 307 -19.17 20.52 13.24
C ALA A 307 -18.12 20.73 12.14
N ALA A 308 -16.91 21.14 12.53
CA ALA A 308 -15.80 21.30 11.59
C ALA A 308 -15.39 19.96 10.96
N ALA A 309 -15.36 18.86 11.72
CA ALA A 309 -15.07 17.54 11.20
C ALA A 309 -16.06 17.12 10.10
N ASN A 310 -17.35 17.26 10.35
CA ASN A 310 -18.39 16.96 9.37
C ASN A 310 -18.29 17.87 8.12
N ASP A 311 -17.96 19.15 8.28
CA ASP A 311 -17.76 20.07 7.15
C ASP A 311 -16.59 19.63 6.26
N TRP A 312 -15.43 19.28 6.85
CA TRP A 312 -14.29 18.78 6.09
C TRP A 312 -14.59 17.48 5.35
N LEU A 313 -15.21 16.51 6.01
CA LEU A 313 -15.57 15.24 5.40
C LEU A 313 -16.60 15.41 4.28
N SER A 314 -17.48 16.43 4.36
CA SER A 314 -18.48 16.70 3.33
C SER A 314 -17.89 17.17 2.00
N LYS A 315 -16.67 17.70 1.99
CA LYS A 315 -15.94 18.17 0.81
C LYS A 315 -15.25 17.05 0.04
N ILE A 316 -15.25 15.82 0.59
CA ILE A 316 -14.62 14.68 -0.06
C ILE A 316 -15.55 14.12 -1.12
N ASP A 317 -15.13 14.19 -2.37
CA ASP A 317 -15.83 13.71 -3.57
C ASP A 317 -15.05 12.62 -4.33
N SER A 318 -13.81 12.31 -3.90
CA SER A 318 -13.00 11.24 -4.49
C SER A 318 -13.67 9.88 -4.30
N PRO A 319 -13.94 9.12 -5.38
CA PRO A 319 -14.61 7.81 -5.29
C PRO A 319 -13.92 6.84 -4.32
N SER A 320 -12.58 6.86 -4.28
CA SER A 320 -11.78 5.99 -3.40
C SER A 320 -11.92 6.29 -1.91
N LEU A 321 -12.29 7.51 -1.53
CA LEU A 321 -12.41 7.95 -0.13
C LEU A 321 -13.85 8.28 0.29
N LEU A 322 -14.78 8.27 -0.64
CA LEU A 322 -16.17 8.66 -0.39
C LEU A 322 -16.85 7.77 0.64
N THR A 323 -16.65 6.46 0.55
CA THR A 323 -17.20 5.50 1.52
C THR A 323 -16.63 5.77 2.92
N THR A 324 -15.31 5.91 3.04
CA THR A 324 -14.64 6.24 4.31
C THR A 324 -15.17 7.55 4.91
N ALA A 325 -15.28 8.60 4.09
CA ALA A 325 -15.79 9.90 4.53
C ALA A 325 -17.24 9.82 5.03
N ARG A 326 -18.12 9.13 4.30
CA ARG A 326 -19.53 8.97 4.69
C ARG A 326 -19.69 8.13 5.95
N THR A 327 -18.94 7.04 6.08
CA THR A 327 -18.95 6.19 7.29
C THR A 327 -18.49 7.00 8.51
N ARG A 328 -17.43 7.79 8.37
CA ARG A 328 -16.92 8.63 9.45
C ARG A 328 -17.89 9.76 9.82
N ARG A 329 -18.53 10.38 8.84
CA ARG A 329 -19.62 11.36 9.07
C ARG A 329 -20.79 10.73 9.82
N ALA A 330 -21.18 9.52 9.47
CA ALA A 330 -22.25 8.79 10.17
C ALA A 330 -21.86 8.54 11.64
N ALA A 331 -20.61 8.15 11.92
CA ALA A 331 -20.13 8.00 13.29
C ALA A 331 -20.19 9.31 14.09
N ILE A 332 -19.78 10.44 13.47
CA ILE A 332 -19.88 11.79 14.08
C ILE A 332 -21.33 12.17 14.36
N LEU A 333 -22.24 11.94 13.40
CA LEU A 333 -23.67 12.22 13.60
C LEU A 333 -24.24 11.36 14.73
N GLY A 334 -23.83 10.08 14.79
CA GLY A 334 -24.18 9.21 15.91
C GLY A 334 -23.72 9.75 17.27
N ALA A 335 -22.45 10.17 17.35
CA ALA A 335 -21.90 10.79 18.57
C ALA A 335 -22.65 12.06 19.00
N GLN A 336 -23.25 12.79 18.04
CA GLN A 336 -24.11 13.96 18.30
C GLN A 336 -25.57 13.57 18.62
N GLY A 337 -25.92 12.29 18.68
CA GLY A 337 -27.29 11.83 18.89
C GLY A 337 -28.20 11.90 17.65
N LYS A 338 -27.66 12.27 16.47
CA LYS A 338 -28.39 12.40 15.19
C LYS A 338 -28.47 11.07 14.46
N VAL A 339 -29.03 10.06 15.14
CA VAL A 339 -28.98 8.66 14.67
C VAL A 339 -29.69 8.47 13.33
N ASP A 340 -30.83 9.12 13.10
CA ASP A 340 -31.59 8.99 11.86
C ASP A 340 -30.82 9.57 10.66
N GLU A 341 -30.14 10.72 10.85
CA GLU A 341 -29.29 11.31 9.81
C GLU A 341 -28.08 10.41 9.50
N ALA A 342 -27.48 9.82 10.54
CA ALA A 342 -26.39 8.87 10.40
C ALA A 342 -26.82 7.62 9.60
N ARG A 343 -27.96 7.04 9.94
CA ARG A 343 -28.53 5.86 9.22
C ARG A 343 -28.88 6.20 7.77
N ALA A 344 -29.47 7.37 7.51
CA ALA A 344 -29.75 7.82 6.15
C ALA A 344 -28.46 7.94 5.30
N LEU A 345 -27.39 8.48 5.90
CA LEU A 345 -26.10 8.58 5.23
C LEU A 345 -25.49 7.20 4.93
N LEU A 346 -25.53 6.26 5.87
CA LEU A 346 -25.05 4.90 5.66
C LEU A 346 -25.87 4.16 4.58
N LYS A 347 -27.19 4.36 4.54
CA LYS A 347 -28.04 3.81 3.47
C LYS A 347 -27.68 4.31 2.07
N SER A 348 -27.03 5.47 1.97
CA SER A 348 -26.55 6.02 0.69
C SER A 348 -25.23 5.42 0.20
N LEU A 349 -24.57 4.56 1.01
CA LEU A 349 -23.37 3.86 0.60
C LEU A 349 -23.66 2.83 -0.49
N PRO A 350 -22.70 2.61 -1.42
CA PRO A 350 -22.86 1.61 -2.47
C PRO A 350 -22.96 0.20 -1.89
N THR A 351 -23.69 -0.67 -2.59
CA THR A 351 -23.87 -2.09 -2.25
C THR A 351 -23.78 -2.98 -3.50
N GLY A 352 -23.15 -2.47 -4.57
CA GLY A 352 -23.04 -3.20 -5.84
C GLY A 352 -22.12 -4.42 -5.79
N THR A 353 -21.23 -4.47 -4.81
CA THR A 353 -20.34 -5.60 -4.56
C THR A 353 -20.54 -6.17 -3.15
N PRO A 354 -20.23 -7.47 -2.91
CA PRO A 354 -20.27 -8.06 -1.58
C PRO A 354 -19.44 -7.27 -0.53
N SER A 355 -18.29 -6.76 -0.92
CA SER A 355 -17.42 -5.95 -0.06
C SER A 355 -18.06 -4.62 0.35
N GLU A 356 -18.72 -3.94 -0.57
CA GLU A 356 -19.44 -2.69 -0.28
C GLU A 356 -20.64 -2.93 0.64
N ALA A 357 -21.41 -3.99 0.36
CA ALA A 357 -22.55 -4.38 1.20
C ALA A 357 -22.09 -4.70 2.64
N ARG A 358 -20.96 -5.42 2.80
CA ARG A 358 -20.35 -5.70 4.09
C ARG A 358 -19.88 -4.43 4.81
N THR A 359 -19.21 -3.54 4.11
CA THR A 359 -18.74 -2.26 4.67
C THR A 359 -19.93 -1.44 5.21
N ARG A 360 -21.02 -1.37 4.47
CA ARG A 360 -22.23 -0.68 4.91
C ARG A 360 -22.84 -1.33 6.14
N LEU A 361 -23.01 -2.67 6.12
CA LEU A 361 -23.55 -3.43 7.25
C LEU A 361 -22.73 -3.17 8.53
N MET A 362 -21.41 -3.32 8.45
CA MET A 362 -20.55 -3.15 9.62
C MET A 362 -20.56 -1.71 10.15
N ALA A 363 -20.66 -0.73 9.27
CA ALA A 363 -20.81 0.66 9.69
C ALA A 363 -22.15 0.92 10.42
N GLU A 364 -23.24 0.30 9.98
CA GLU A 364 -24.54 0.40 10.66
C GLU A 364 -24.55 -0.35 12.00
N VAL A 365 -23.96 -1.54 12.07
CA VAL A 365 -23.77 -2.29 13.32
C VAL A 365 -22.95 -1.47 14.33
N GLN A 366 -21.85 -0.87 13.88
CA GLN A 366 -21.01 -0.03 14.75
C GLN A 366 -21.74 1.22 15.25
N LEU A 367 -22.52 1.88 14.39
CA LEU A 367 -23.38 2.99 14.80
C LEU A 367 -24.33 2.57 15.90
N LEU A 368 -25.06 1.47 15.71
CA LEU A 368 -26.03 0.95 16.70
C LEU A 368 -25.34 0.54 18.01
N ARG A 369 -24.16 -0.07 17.94
CA ARG A 369 -23.34 -0.37 19.12
C ARG A 369 -22.99 0.89 19.91
N SER A 370 -22.56 1.95 19.25
CA SER A 370 -22.22 3.22 19.90
C SER A 370 -23.41 3.88 20.58
N GLN A 371 -24.62 3.60 20.09
CA GLN A 371 -25.89 4.06 20.68
C GLN A 371 -26.46 3.08 21.72
N LYS A 372 -25.74 1.98 22.03
CA LYS A 372 -26.20 0.88 22.90
C LYS A 372 -27.50 0.21 22.41
N ALA A 373 -27.84 0.38 21.14
CA ALA A 373 -29.00 -0.26 20.48
C ALA A 373 -28.65 -1.70 20.05
N TYR A 374 -28.24 -2.52 21.01
CA TYR A 374 -27.67 -3.86 20.77
C TYR A 374 -28.68 -4.82 20.13
N GLU A 375 -29.96 -4.67 20.44
CA GLU A 375 -31.02 -5.49 19.87
C GLU A 375 -31.18 -5.26 18.35
N GLU A 376 -31.17 -4.01 17.91
CA GLU A 376 -31.22 -3.67 16.49
C GLU A 376 -29.95 -4.12 15.75
N ALA A 377 -28.79 -3.98 16.40
CA ALA A 377 -27.53 -4.48 15.84
C ALA A 377 -27.55 -6.01 15.67
N MET A 378 -28.11 -6.74 16.65
CA MET A 378 -28.30 -8.18 16.59
C MET A 378 -29.21 -8.59 15.41
N GLN A 379 -30.33 -7.91 15.19
CA GLN A 379 -31.25 -8.21 14.09
C GLN A 379 -30.62 -8.05 12.71
N LEU A 380 -29.74 -7.01 12.55
CA LEU A 380 -28.98 -6.84 11.32
C LEU A 380 -27.99 -7.98 11.10
N LEU A 381 -27.29 -8.38 12.16
CA LEU A 381 -26.34 -9.50 12.09
C LEU A 381 -27.05 -10.83 11.87
N ASP A 382 -28.21 -11.07 12.50
CA ASP A 382 -29.04 -12.26 12.26
C ASP A 382 -29.37 -12.42 10.77
N THR A 383 -29.79 -11.32 10.13
CA THR A 383 -30.09 -11.32 8.70
C THR A 383 -28.85 -11.62 7.84
N ALA A 384 -27.71 -11.05 8.20
CA ALA A 384 -26.44 -11.25 7.48
C ALA A 384 -25.91 -12.67 7.64
N VAL A 385 -25.97 -13.24 8.85
CA VAL A 385 -25.57 -14.61 9.14
C VAL A 385 -26.48 -15.63 8.44
N GLN A 386 -27.80 -15.37 8.34
CA GLN A 386 -28.68 -16.22 7.54
C GLN A 386 -28.29 -16.27 6.06
N ALA A 387 -27.78 -15.17 5.51
CA ALA A 387 -27.30 -15.12 4.13
C ALA A 387 -25.90 -15.76 3.96
N SER A 388 -25.08 -15.77 5.01
CA SER A 388 -23.71 -16.29 5.01
C SER A 388 -23.40 -17.01 6.32
N PRO A 389 -23.92 -18.25 6.52
CA PRO A 389 -23.82 -18.96 7.80
C PRO A 389 -22.41 -19.36 8.22
N ASP A 390 -21.50 -19.49 7.26
CA ASP A 390 -20.11 -19.90 7.47
C ASP A 390 -19.16 -18.69 7.64
N ASP A 391 -19.69 -17.46 7.65
CA ASP A 391 -18.88 -16.26 7.86
C ASP A 391 -18.56 -16.06 9.35
N THR A 392 -17.40 -16.54 9.76
CA THR A 392 -16.96 -16.55 11.16
C THR A 392 -16.79 -15.14 11.74
N ASP A 393 -16.53 -14.11 10.93
CA ASP A 393 -16.46 -12.73 11.41
C ASP A 393 -17.84 -12.21 11.78
N LEU A 394 -18.88 -12.50 10.96
CA LEU A 394 -20.25 -12.14 11.28
C LEU A 394 -20.76 -12.90 12.52
N LEU A 395 -20.42 -14.19 12.64
CA LEU A 395 -20.72 -14.98 13.83
C LEU A 395 -20.04 -14.40 15.09
N TYR A 396 -18.82 -13.90 14.96
CA TYR A 396 -18.11 -13.27 16.06
C TYR A 396 -18.79 -11.96 16.49
N ASP A 397 -19.12 -11.08 15.54
CA ASP A 397 -19.86 -9.85 15.85
C ASP A 397 -21.21 -10.13 16.49
N GLN A 398 -21.93 -11.16 16.02
CA GLN A 398 -23.18 -11.62 16.60
C GLN A 398 -22.97 -12.13 18.04
N ALA A 399 -21.89 -12.88 18.31
CA ALA A 399 -21.55 -13.34 19.65
C ALA A 399 -21.29 -12.16 20.60
N MET A 400 -20.58 -11.11 20.12
CA MET A 400 -20.34 -9.91 20.93
C MET A 400 -21.63 -9.12 21.20
N MET A 401 -22.59 -9.12 20.27
CA MET A 401 -23.91 -8.53 20.55
C MET A 401 -24.71 -9.36 21.55
N ALA A 402 -24.67 -10.68 21.45
CA ALA A 402 -25.28 -11.58 22.43
C ALA A 402 -24.72 -11.34 23.84
N GLU A 403 -23.41 -11.14 23.99
CA GLU A 403 -22.77 -10.78 25.26
C GLU A 403 -23.35 -9.48 25.83
N LYS A 404 -23.40 -8.41 25.02
CA LYS A 404 -23.92 -7.10 25.45
C LYS A 404 -25.40 -7.16 25.85
N LEU A 405 -26.16 -8.11 25.31
CA LEU A 405 -27.55 -8.38 25.65
C LEU A 405 -27.70 -9.35 26.84
N GLY A 406 -26.61 -9.85 27.42
CA GLY A 406 -26.63 -10.85 28.50
C GLY A 406 -27.07 -12.24 28.05
N ARG A 407 -27.10 -12.51 26.74
CA ARG A 407 -27.48 -13.80 26.14
C ARG A 407 -26.30 -14.75 26.08
N PHE A 408 -25.73 -15.06 27.22
CA PHE A 408 -24.46 -15.79 27.34
C PHE A 408 -24.47 -17.18 26.70
N ASP A 409 -25.59 -17.91 26.77
CA ASP A 409 -25.68 -19.23 26.15
C ASP A 409 -25.62 -19.13 24.62
N GLN A 410 -26.23 -18.10 24.03
CA GLN A 410 -26.16 -17.84 22.60
C GLN A 410 -24.73 -17.43 22.19
N MET A 411 -24.09 -16.51 22.94
CA MET A 411 -22.70 -16.12 22.73
C MET A 411 -21.74 -17.32 22.76
N GLU A 412 -21.87 -18.15 23.82
CA GLU A 412 -21.02 -19.32 23.97
C GLU A 412 -21.19 -20.31 22.82
N LYS A 413 -22.41 -20.57 22.37
CA LYS A 413 -22.69 -21.43 21.22
C LYS A 413 -22.00 -20.90 19.98
N LEU A 414 -22.17 -19.60 19.65
CA LEU A 414 -21.57 -18.98 18.47
C LEU A 414 -20.04 -19.05 18.49
N LEU A 415 -19.41 -18.76 19.65
CA LEU A 415 -17.95 -18.83 19.75
C LEU A 415 -17.43 -20.26 19.64
N ARG A 416 -18.15 -21.26 20.14
CA ARG A 416 -17.80 -22.68 19.95
C ARG A 416 -17.96 -23.12 18.50
N ASP A 417 -18.99 -22.64 17.81
CA ASP A 417 -19.20 -22.91 16.38
C ASP A 417 -18.04 -22.32 15.55
N ILE A 418 -17.57 -21.10 15.89
CA ILE A 418 -16.36 -20.50 15.26
C ILE A 418 -15.12 -21.36 15.54
N ILE A 419 -14.90 -21.77 16.79
CA ILE A 419 -13.74 -22.62 17.17
C ILE A 419 -13.76 -23.95 16.40
N ALA A 420 -14.93 -24.54 16.22
CA ALA A 420 -15.07 -25.79 15.48
C ALA A 420 -14.76 -25.62 13.97
N GLN A 421 -15.15 -24.48 13.38
CA GLN A 421 -14.87 -24.16 11.97
C GLN A 421 -13.42 -23.69 11.75
N GLN A 422 -12.87 -22.93 12.69
CA GLN A 422 -11.54 -22.33 12.62
C GLN A 422 -10.79 -22.57 13.93
N PRO A 423 -10.16 -23.74 14.12
CA PRO A 423 -9.44 -24.08 15.35
C PRO A 423 -8.21 -23.18 15.65
N GLU A 424 -7.77 -22.37 14.71
CA GLU A 424 -6.73 -21.37 14.85
C GLU A 424 -7.24 -19.95 15.16
N ASN A 425 -8.54 -19.76 15.36
CA ASN A 425 -9.11 -18.44 15.64
C ASN A 425 -8.88 -18.04 17.11
N GLN A 426 -7.76 -17.41 17.39
CA GLN A 426 -7.37 -16.96 18.75
C GLN A 426 -8.43 -16.04 19.38
N ASN A 427 -9.12 -15.21 18.58
CA ASN A 427 -10.11 -14.27 19.10
C ASN A 427 -11.32 -14.97 19.70
N ALA A 428 -11.78 -16.04 19.07
CA ALA A 428 -12.92 -16.82 19.58
C ALA A 428 -12.58 -17.53 20.89
N TYR A 429 -11.40 -18.13 21.00
CA TYR A 429 -10.90 -18.70 22.26
C TYR A 429 -10.79 -17.64 23.36
N ASN A 430 -10.20 -16.50 23.05
CA ASN A 430 -10.00 -15.40 24.00
C ASN A 430 -11.35 -14.85 24.49
N ALA A 431 -12.27 -14.55 23.60
CA ALA A 431 -13.57 -13.99 23.94
C ALA A 431 -14.39 -14.96 24.83
N LEU A 432 -14.40 -16.25 24.48
CA LEU A 432 -15.10 -17.26 25.29
C LEU A 432 -14.48 -17.39 26.67
N GLY A 433 -13.15 -17.52 26.75
CA GLY A 433 -12.43 -17.67 28.02
C GLY A 433 -12.56 -16.43 28.91
N TYR A 434 -12.42 -15.24 28.33
CA TYR A 434 -12.60 -13.98 29.08
C TYR A 434 -14.02 -13.84 29.63
N SER A 435 -15.07 -14.13 28.83
CA SER A 435 -16.45 -14.05 29.28
C SER A 435 -16.77 -15.04 30.40
N LEU A 436 -16.22 -16.26 30.37
CA LEU A 436 -16.34 -17.21 31.46
C LEU A 436 -15.68 -16.69 32.74
N ALA A 437 -14.49 -16.10 32.62
CA ALA A 437 -13.76 -15.54 33.76
C ALA A 437 -14.47 -14.32 34.36
N GLU A 438 -14.98 -13.41 33.51
CA GLU A 438 -15.70 -12.22 33.99
C GLU A 438 -16.92 -12.59 34.82
N ARG A 439 -17.65 -13.62 34.40
CA ARG A 439 -18.80 -14.17 35.13
C ARG A 439 -18.43 -15.06 36.32
N GLY A 440 -17.15 -15.38 36.50
CA GLY A 440 -16.67 -16.26 37.57
C GLY A 440 -17.13 -17.73 37.44
N VAL A 441 -17.43 -18.20 36.23
CA VAL A 441 -17.89 -19.55 35.96
C VAL A 441 -16.87 -20.36 35.18
N ARG A 442 -16.74 -21.65 35.48
CA ARG A 442 -15.88 -22.60 34.75
C ARG A 442 -14.45 -22.04 34.56
N LEU A 443 -13.83 -21.52 35.61
CA LEU A 443 -12.54 -20.81 35.55
C LEU A 443 -11.39 -21.66 35.02
N ASP A 444 -11.42 -22.99 35.21
CA ASP A 444 -10.41 -23.89 34.64
C ASP A 444 -10.55 -24.01 33.12
N GLU A 445 -11.79 -24.04 32.60
CA GLU A 445 -12.04 -23.99 31.17
C GLU A 445 -11.65 -22.60 30.59
N ALA A 446 -11.97 -21.52 31.29
CA ALA A 446 -11.54 -20.17 30.91
C ALA A 446 -10.03 -20.07 30.75
N HIS A 447 -9.29 -20.64 31.70
CA HIS A 447 -7.82 -20.71 31.63
C HIS A 447 -7.34 -21.49 30.39
N GLN A 448 -7.92 -22.67 30.14
CA GLN A 448 -7.52 -23.48 28.98
C GLN A 448 -7.78 -22.74 27.65
N LEU A 449 -8.93 -22.07 27.53
CA LEU A 449 -9.30 -21.31 26.33
C LEU A 449 -8.36 -20.13 26.09
N VAL A 450 -8.11 -19.29 27.11
CA VAL A 450 -7.22 -18.13 26.95
C VAL A 450 -5.76 -18.56 26.78
N SER A 451 -5.33 -19.65 27.45
CA SER A 451 -4.00 -20.22 27.20
C SER A 451 -3.85 -20.69 25.76
N LYS A 452 -4.90 -21.32 25.19
CA LYS A 452 -4.92 -21.71 23.78
C LYS A 452 -4.86 -20.51 22.85
N ALA A 453 -5.60 -19.44 23.16
CA ALA A 453 -5.52 -18.18 22.40
C ALA A 453 -4.08 -17.61 22.43
N LEU A 454 -3.41 -17.65 23.58
CA LEU A 454 -2.04 -17.16 23.73
C LEU A 454 -1.01 -18.04 23.00
N GLU A 455 -1.22 -19.37 22.92
CA GLU A 455 -0.39 -20.24 22.09
C GLU A 455 -0.49 -19.86 20.60
N LEU A 456 -1.68 -19.50 20.13
CA LEU A 456 -1.92 -19.08 18.74
C LEU A 456 -1.39 -17.69 18.44
N ALA A 457 -1.37 -16.80 19.45
CA ALA A 457 -0.85 -15.43 19.35
C ALA A 457 0.05 -15.06 20.54
N PRO A 458 1.30 -15.58 20.62
CA PRO A 458 2.13 -15.54 21.85
C PRO A 458 2.52 -14.13 22.33
N ASN A 459 2.47 -13.13 21.46
CA ASN A 459 2.89 -11.76 21.78
C ASN A 459 1.72 -10.77 21.83
N ASP A 460 0.48 -11.26 21.83
CA ASP A 460 -0.68 -10.37 21.92
C ASP A 460 -0.88 -9.87 23.36
N PRO A 461 -0.74 -8.56 23.63
CA PRO A 461 -0.88 -8.01 24.97
C PRO A 461 -2.31 -8.06 25.49
N PHE A 462 -3.33 -8.06 24.63
CA PHE A 462 -4.74 -8.12 25.03
C PHE A 462 -5.14 -9.55 25.42
N ILE A 463 -4.62 -10.56 24.73
CA ILE A 463 -4.81 -11.96 25.14
C ILE A 463 -4.03 -12.23 26.45
N SER A 464 -2.85 -11.63 26.60
CA SER A 464 -2.10 -11.70 27.86
C SER A 464 -2.86 -11.03 29.01
N ASP A 465 -3.52 -9.89 28.77
CA ASP A 465 -4.40 -9.23 29.72
C ASP A 465 -5.55 -10.14 30.15
N SER A 466 -6.22 -10.76 29.19
CA SER A 466 -7.29 -11.75 29.45
C SER A 466 -6.79 -12.91 30.31
N LEU A 467 -5.56 -13.43 30.05
CA LEU A 467 -4.99 -14.50 30.88
C LEU A 467 -4.72 -14.01 32.31
N GLY A 468 -4.16 -12.82 32.47
CA GLY A 468 -3.94 -12.21 33.78
C GLY A 468 -5.26 -12.03 34.54
N TRP A 469 -6.32 -11.62 33.86
CA TRP A 469 -7.66 -11.51 34.43
C TRP A 469 -8.22 -12.87 34.87
N VAL A 470 -8.07 -13.91 34.04
CA VAL A 470 -8.45 -15.28 34.39
C VAL A 470 -7.70 -15.75 35.64
N GLU A 471 -6.39 -15.54 35.74
CA GLU A 471 -5.61 -15.94 36.94
C GLU A 471 -6.04 -15.16 38.19
N PHE A 472 -6.39 -13.89 38.04
CA PHE A 472 -6.98 -13.12 39.14
C PHE A 472 -8.29 -13.74 39.64
N LYS A 473 -9.22 -14.06 38.73
CA LYS A 473 -10.50 -14.70 39.08
C LYS A 473 -10.32 -16.10 39.68
N ARG A 474 -9.25 -16.80 39.35
CA ARG A 474 -8.83 -18.07 39.98
C ARG A 474 -8.15 -17.89 41.35
N GLY A 475 -7.96 -16.64 41.79
CA GLY A 475 -7.33 -16.32 43.09
C GLY A 475 -5.78 -16.32 43.08
N ARG A 476 -5.16 -16.43 41.91
CA ARG A 476 -3.68 -16.46 41.74
C ARG A 476 -3.12 -15.06 41.58
N LEU A 477 -3.23 -14.24 42.63
CA LEU A 477 -2.91 -12.80 42.59
C LEU A 477 -1.49 -12.48 42.09
N GLN A 478 -0.49 -13.25 42.51
CA GLN A 478 0.91 -12.95 42.15
C GLN A 478 1.17 -13.24 40.65
N GLU A 479 0.60 -14.33 40.14
CA GLU A 479 0.69 -14.71 38.74
C GLU A 479 -0.04 -13.70 37.86
N ALA A 480 -1.24 -13.29 38.25
CA ALA A 480 -2.02 -12.26 37.59
C ALA A 480 -1.24 -10.94 37.51
N ILE A 481 -0.61 -10.48 38.59
CA ILE A 481 0.20 -9.26 38.58
C ILE A 481 1.36 -9.38 37.60
N GLN A 482 2.09 -10.49 37.58
CA GLN A 482 3.23 -10.67 36.66
C GLN A 482 2.80 -10.61 35.17
N ILE A 483 1.71 -11.28 34.86
CA ILE A 483 1.18 -11.32 33.47
C ILE A 483 0.70 -9.93 33.05
N LEU A 484 -0.12 -9.27 33.88
CA LEU A 484 -0.69 -7.96 33.58
C LEU A 484 0.36 -6.85 33.51
N ASP A 485 1.38 -6.89 34.41
CA ASP A 485 2.51 -5.97 34.30
C ASP A 485 3.25 -6.08 32.99
N LYS A 486 3.54 -7.31 32.56
CA LYS A 486 4.20 -7.55 31.27
C LYS A 486 3.34 -7.08 30.10
N ALA A 487 2.03 -7.35 30.13
CA ALA A 487 1.09 -6.90 29.11
C ALA A 487 1.08 -5.36 29.02
N PHE A 488 0.97 -4.67 30.17
CA PHE A 488 0.97 -3.21 30.22
C PHE A 488 2.31 -2.59 29.80
N GLN A 489 3.45 -3.20 30.13
CA GLN A 489 4.76 -2.76 29.65
C GLN A 489 4.92 -2.93 28.15
N THR A 490 4.39 -4.01 27.59
CA THR A 490 4.44 -4.30 26.15
C THR A 490 3.58 -3.30 25.37
N LYS A 491 2.38 -3.03 25.87
CA LYS A 491 1.44 -2.09 25.28
C LYS A 491 0.67 -1.37 26.38
N PRO A 492 1.06 -0.15 26.76
CA PRO A 492 0.25 0.67 27.64
C PRO A 492 -1.13 0.93 27.04
N ASP A 493 -2.18 0.48 27.75
CA ASP A 493 -3.56 0.56 27.31
C ASP A 493 -4.48 0.83 28.53
N PRO A 494 -5.57 1.63 28.42
CA PRO A 494 -6.44 1.98 29.54
C PRO A 494 -7.20 0.78 30.11
N GLU A 495 -7.55 -0.23 29.30
CA GLU A 495 -8.25 -1.43 29.76
C GLU A 495 -7.30 -2.36 30.53
N ILE A 496 -6.08 -2.57 30.01
CA ILE A 496 -5.03 -3.31 30.75
C ILE A 496 -4.70 -2.59 32.05
N ALA A 497 -4.66 -1.24 32.06
CA ALA A 497 -4.46 -0.46 33.28
C ALA A 497 -5.61 -0.65 34.30
N ALA A 498 -6.85 -0.79 33.84
CA ALA A 498 -7.99 -1.08 34.69
C ALA A 498 -7.81 -2.41 35.43
N HIS A 499 -7.52 -3.48 34.69
CA HIS A 499 -7.33 -4.83 35.24
C HIS A 499 -6.11 -4.90 36.15
N LEU A 500 -4.95 -4.44 35.72
CA LEU A 500 -3.73 -4.44 36.53
C LEU A 500 -3.92 -3.64 37.82
N GLY A 501 -4.52 -2.47 37.73
CA GLY A 501 -4.79 -1.64 38.90
C GLY A 501 -5.76 -2.31 39.91
N GLU A 502 -6.80 -2.98 39.43
CA GLU A 502 -7.73 -3.74 40.26
C GLU A 502 -7.00 -4.88 40.99
N VAL A 503 -6.23 -5.68 40.29
CA VAL A 503 -5.46 -6.79 40.87
C VAL A 503 -4.45 -6.31 41.91
N LEU A 504 -3.71 -5.22 41.59
CA LEU A 504 -2.79 -4.58 42.53
C LEU A 504 -3.51 -4.05 43.78
N TRP A 505 -4.68 -3.46 43.61
CA TRP A 505 -5.46 -2.95 44.75
C TRP A 505 -5.93 -4.08 45.66
N VAL A 506 -6.45 -5.17 45.10
CA VAL A 506 -6.85 -6.36 45.88
C VAL A 506 -5.66 -7.02 46.56
N ALA A 507 -4.49 -6.99 45.92
CA ALA A 507 -3.22 -7.46 46.51
C ALA A 507 -2.64 -6.52 47.60
N GLY A 508 -3.32 -5.42 47.94
CA GLY A 508 -2.87 -4.45 48.96
C GLY A 508 -1.87 -3.42 48.46
N GLN A 509 -1.45 -3.44 47.18
CA GLN A 509 -0.49 -2.52 46.57
C GLN A 509 -1.15 -1.21 46.09
N ARG A 510 -1.88 -0.54 46.99
CA ARG A 510 -2.78 0.58 46.63
C ARG A 510 -2.09 1.75 45.94
N SER A 511 -0.88 2.12 46.39
CA SER A 511 -0.13 3.23 45.77
C SER A 511 0.24 2.93 44.33
N ARG A 512 0.63 1.68 44.04
CA ARG A 512 0.96 1.23 42.70
C ARG A 512 -0.28 1.14 41.82
N ALA A 513 -1.39 0.61 42.32
CA ALA A 513 -2.67 0.57 41.65
C ALA A 513 -3.10 1.98 41.19
N THR A 514 -3.05 2.97 42.10
CA THR A 514 -3.41 4.36 41.77
C THR A 514 -2.48 4.96 40.70
N ALA A 515 -1.19 4.63 40.73
CA ALA A 515 -0.25 5.08 39.71
C ALA A 515 -0.57 4.50 38.34
N ILE A 516 -0.90 3.21 38.24
CA ILE A 516 -1.30 2.55 36.98
C ILE A 516 -2.61 3.14 36.44
N TRP A 517 -3.63 3.31 37.27
CA TRP A 517 -4.88 3.93 36.84
C TRP A 517 -4.69 5.36 36.33
N ARG A 518 -3.83 6.17 36.96
CA ARG A 518 -3.50 7.52 36.46
C ARG A 518 -2.81 7.47 35.10
N GLN A 519 -1.91 6.53 34.90
CA GLN A 519 -1.32 6.31 33.56
C GLN A 519 -2.41 5.92 32.54
N GLY A 520 -3.31 4.99 32.90
CA GLY A 520 -4.44 4.63 32.05
C GLY A 520 -5.32 5.81 31.65
N LEU A 521 -5.59 6.76 32.58
CA LEU A 521 -6.35 7.97 32.27
C LEU A 521 -5.63 8.91 31.28
N THR A 522 -4.29 8.91 31.25
CA THR A 522 -3.55 9.69 30.24
C THR A 522 -3.62 9.05 28.85
N LEU A 523 -3.84 7.74 28.78
CA LEU A 523 -3.96 6.98 27.55
C LEU A 523 -5.39 7.04 26.96
N GLY A 524 -6.40 7.00 27.83
CA GLY A 524 -7.81 7.03 27.43
C GLY A 524 -8.72 7.42 28.58
N ARG A 525 -8.94 8.73 28.75
CA ARG A 525 -9.73 9.27 29.85
C ARG A 525 -11.17 8.79 29.89
N ASP A 526 -11.73 8.52 28.70
CA ASP A 526 -13.14 8.14 28.52
C ASP A 526 -13.35 6.62 28.46
N ASN A 527 -12.33 5.81 28.78
CA ASN A 527 -12.47 4.36 28.81
C ASN A 527 -13.44 3.92 29.93
N GLU A 528 -14.55 3.29 29.58
CA GLU A 528 -15.61 2.88 30.50
C GLU A 528 -15.10 1.90 31.56
N THR A 529 -14.33 0.87 31.16
CA THR A 529 -13.78 -0.15 32.07
C THR A 529 -12.90 0.48 33.15
N LEU A 530 -12.01 1.38 32.76
CA LEU A 530 -11.12 2.07 33.70
C LEU A 530 -11.91 2.97 34.68
N GLN A 531 -12.86 3.76 34.17
CA GLN A 531 -13.68 4.63 35.00
C GLN A 531 -14.56 3.84 35.96
N ASP A 532 -15.17 2.75 35.51
CA ASP A 532 -16.02 1.90 36.34
C ASP A 532 -15.22 1.21 37.43
N THR A 533 -14.01 0.73 37.09
CA THR A 533 -13.11 0.12 38.05
C THR A 533 -12.71 1.14 39.13
N MET A 534 -12.25 2.34 38.73
CA MET A 534 -11.89 3.38 39.70
C MET A 534 -13.09 3.80 40.59
N ARG A 535 -14.28 3.89 40.05
CA ARG A 535 -15.53 4.18 40.81
C ARG A 535 -15.82 3.08 41.85
N ARG A 536 -15.71 1.80 41.49
CA ARG A 536 -15.91 0.66 42.41
C ARG A 536 -14.97 0.73 43.64
N PHE A 537 -13.77 1.23 43.44
CA PHE A 537 -12.76 1.36 44.51
C PHE A 537 -12.74 2.76 45.16
N ASN A 538 -13.68 3.67 44.82
CA ASN A 538 -13.74 5.05 45.33
C ASN A 538 -12.45 5.85 45.08
N VAL A 539 -11.74 5.58 44.02
CA VAL A 539 -10.57 6.34 43.61
C VAL A 539 -11.00 7.43 42.64
N LYS A 540 -10.72 8.69 42.96
CA LYS A 540 -11.03 9.81 42.07
C LYS A 540 -10.06 9.81 40.89
N PRO A 541 -10.56 10.10 39.66
CA PRO A 541 -9.75 10.25 38.45
C PRO A 541 -8.64 11.29 38.56
#